data_c96cbdc930b6242958d06db3416fae38
#
_entry.id   c96cbdc930b6242958d06db3416fae38
#
_cell.length_a   1.000
_cell.length_b   1.000
_cell.length_c   1.000
_cell.angle_alpha   90.00
_cell.angle_beta   90.00
_cell.angle_gamma   90.00
#
_symmetry.space_group_name_H-M   'P 1'
#
loop_
_entity.id
_entity.type
_entity.pdbx_description
1 polymer ?
#
loop_
_entity_poly.entity_id
_entity_poly.type
_entity_poly.pdbx_seq_one_letter_code
_entity_poly.pdbx_strand_id
1 'polypeptide(L)'
;FGAPEDTRAYSDGEFTWHVCKPEGGGIPGPRAATAMTKKMTERAKELGVEFLLETPVHKIIMEDGRAVGVLAKDKDGEEIEARANSVILATGGFGDNPAMIKEETGYEFGKTIFNFAIPGMKGDGLRMAWEAGAGKEPCTMELMYQLPDNMNHFILDGAFLQPCLWVNRN
;
A
#
# COMPACT_ATOMS: atom_id res chain seq x y z
N PHE A 1 -12.96 2.24 -16.37
CA PHE A 1 -12.47 0.92 -16.01
C PHE A 1 -13.36 -0.11 -16.69
N GLY A 2 -12.87 -0.86 -17.63
CA GLY A 2 -13.55 -1.98 -18.24
C GLY A 2 -12.55 -3.12 -18.38
N ALA A 3 -12.84 -4.27 -17.79
CA ALA A 3 -12.11 -5.46 -18.14
C ALA A 3 -12.56 -5.88 -19.56
N PRO A 4 -11.64 -6.28 -20.44
CA PRO A 4 -12.01 -6.87 -21.72
C PRO A 4 -12.97 -8.06 -21.50
N GLU A 5 -13.98 -8.19 -22.33
CA GLU A 5 -14.99 -9.24 -22.18
C GLU A 5 -14.39 -10.66 -22.24
N ASP A 6 -13.25 -10.81 -22.88
CA ASP A 6 -12.55 -12.09 -23.08
C ASP A 6 -11.64 -12.48 -21.90
N THR A 7 -11.49 -11.62 -20.88
CA THR A 7 -10.74 -11.94 -19.65
C THR A 7 -11.61 -12.49 -18.52
N ARG A 8 -12.80 -12.98 -18.82
CA ARG A 8 -13.68 -13.61 -17.84
C ARG A 8 -13.11 -14.94 -17.37
N ALA A 9 -12.32 -14.89 -16.30
CA ALA A 9 -11.86 -16.10 -15.64
C ALA A 9 -12.98 -16.81 -14.86
N TYR A 10 -14.12 -16.13 -14.63
CA TYR A 10 -15.25 -16.61 -13.84
C TYR A 10 -16.52 -16.42 -14.64
N SER A 11 -17.21 -17.54 -14.98
CA SER A 11 -18.30 -17.57 -15.93
C SER A 11 -19.50 -16.73 -15.54
N ASP A 12 -19.81 -16.63 -14.26
CA ASP A 12 -20.96 -15.87 -13.73
C ASP A 12 -20.52 -14.86 -12.67
N GLY A 13 -19.21 -14.59 -12.66
CA GLY A 13 -18.60 -13.86 -11.59
C GLY A 13 -18.75 -12.36 -11.74
N GLU A 14 -18.95 -11.74 -10.61
CA GLU A 14 -18.58 -10.37 -10.43
C GLU A 14 -17.08 -10.23 -10.71
N PHE A 15 -16.71 -9.21 -11.48
CA PHE A 15 -15.32 -8.91 -11.71
C PHE A 15 -14.72 -8.40 -10.40
N THR A 16 -13.87 -9.22 -9.81
CA THR A 16 -13.18 -8.87 -8.57
C THR A 16 -11.90 -8.07 -8.79
N TRP A 17 -11.42 -7.99 -10.03
CA TRP A 17 -10.18 -7.34 -10.36
C TRP A 17 -10.40 -6.14 -11.28
N HIS A 18 -10.03 -4.97 -10.77
CA HIS A 18 -9.99 -3.75 -11.55
C HIS A 18 -8.54 -3.35 -11.73
N VAL A 19 -8.02 -3.45 -12.94
CA VAL A 19 -6.66 -3.05 -13.27
C VAL A 19 -6.66 -1.81 -14.14
N CYS A 20 -5.73 -0.91 -13.88
CA CYS A 20 -5.55 0.28 -14.69
C CYS A 20 -4.95 -0.09 -16.04
N LYS A 21 -5.50 0.47 -17.10
CA LYS A 21 -4.92 0.37 -18.44
C LYS A 21 -3.96 1.54 -18.64
N PRO A 22 -2.71 1.30 -19.06
CA PRO A 22 -1.77 2.38 -19.33
C PRO A 22 -2.25 3.26 -20.50
N GLU A 23 -2.00 4.57 -20.43
CA GLU A 23 -2.17 5.46 -21.59
C GLU A 23 -1.20 5.03 -22.69
N GLY A 24 -1.69 4.95 -23.94
CA GLY A 24 -0.87 4.54 -25.08
C GLY A 24 -0.75 3.04 -25.32
N GLY A 25 -1.50 2.24 -24.58
CA GLY A 25 -1.50 0.77 -24.69
C GLY A 25 -0.43 0.11 -23.82
N GLY A 26 -0.47 -1.19 -23.76
CA GLY A 26 0.42 -2.00 -22.93
C GLY A 26 -0.37 -2.98 -22.08
N ILE A 27 0.35 -3.75 -21.28
CA ILE A 27 -0.26 -4.75 -20.39
C ILE A 27 -0.85 -4.04 -19.17
N PRO A 28 -2.16 -4.21 -18.89
CA PRO A 28 -2.75 -3.75 -17.63
C PRO A 28 -2.07 -4.42 -16.45
N GLY A 29 -1.98 -3.74 -15.33
CA GLY A 29 -1.41 -4.35 -14.15
C GLY A 29 -0.75 -3.36 -13.18
N PRO A 30 0.09 -3.84 -12.28
CA PRO A 30 0.67 -3.02 -11.20
C PRO A 30 1.37 -1.75 -11.66
N ARG A 31 2.04 -1.80 -12.80
CA ARG A 31 2.74 -0.62 -13.38
C ARG A 31 1.77 0.43 -13.93
N ALA A 32 0.53 0.07 -14.21
CA ALA A 32 -0.47 1.00 -14.71
C ALA A 32 -1.08 1.86 -13.60
N ALA A 33 -0.88 1.53 -12.34
CA ALA A 33 -1.34 2.33 -11.20
C ALA A 33 -0.78 3.77 -11.23
N THR A 34 0.37 3.99 -11.82
CA THR A 34 0.94 5.33 -12.01
C THR A 34 0.04 6.23 -12.85
N ALA A 35 -0.63 5.69 -13.87
CA ALA A 35 -1.57 6.45 -14.68
C ALA A 35 -2.79 6.88 -13.85
N MET A 36 -3.29 6.00 -13.00
CA MET A 36 -4.38 6.32 -12.07
C MET A 36 -3.98 7.40 -11.07
N THR A 37 -2.86 7.23 -10.39
CA THR A 37 -2.40 8.19 -9.39
C THR A 37 -2.15 9.56 -9.99
N LYS A 38 -1.60 9.62 -11.21
CA LYS A 38 -1.43 10.88 -11.95
C LYS A 38 -2.77 11.59 -12.15
N LYS A 39 -3.77 10.91 -12.69
CA LYS A 39 -5.11 11.49 -12.92
C LYS A 39 -5.79 11.91 -11.62
N MET A 40 -5.66 11.11 -10.57
CA MET A 40 -6.23 11.46 -9.26
C MET A 40 -5.55 12.70 -8.68
N THR A 41 -4.22 12.81 -8.82
CA THR A 41 -3.47 13.98 -8.35
C THR A 41 -3.86 15.24 -9.13
N GLU A 42 -3.97 15.15 -10.45
CA GLU A 42 -4.44 16.26 -11.31
C GLU A 42 -5.82 16.73 -10.83
N ARG A 43 -6.75 15.78 -10.64
CA ARG A 43 -8.11 16.08 -10.19
C ARG A 43 -8.16 16.67 -8.78
N ALA A 44 -7.35 16.18 -7.86
CA ALA A 44 -7.25 16.72 -6.51
C ALA A 44 -6.77 18.19 -6.53
N LYS A 45 -5.76 18.50 -7.35
CA LYS A 45 -5.28 19.87 -7.54
C LYS A 45 -6.36 20.80 -8.11
N GLU A 46 -7.11 20.34 -9.11
CA GLU A 46 -8.23 21.09 -9.68
C GLU A 46 -9.32 21.41 -8.61
N LEU A 47 -9.49 20.54 -7.64
CA LEU A 47 -10.41 20.71 -6.52
C LEU A 47 -9.83 21.54 -5.37
N GLY A 48 -8.63 22.07 -5.51
CA GLY A 48 -7.98 22.91 -4.52
C GLY A 48 -7.31 22.15 -3.37
N VAL A 49 -7.04 20.85 -3.53
CA VAL A 49 -6.29 20.09 -2.53
C VAL A 49 -4.84 20.56 -2.52
N GLU A 50 -4.37 20.93 -1.35
CA GLU A 50 -2.97 21.28 -1.12
C GLU A 50 -2.13 20.02 -0.87
N PHE A 51 -0.94 19.95 -1.47
CA PHE A 51 -0.01 18.85 -1.33
C PHE A 51 1.27 19.34 -0.67
N LEU A 52 1.54 18.86 0.52
CA LEU A 52 2.81 19.09 1.21
C LEU A 52 3.69 17.85 1.02
N LEU A 53 4.64 17.93 0.10
CA LEU A 53 5.59 16.86 -0.17
C LEU A 53 6.83 17.00 0.71
N GLU A 54 7.55 15.90 0.91
CA GLU A 54 8.75 15.87 1.78
C GLU A 54 8.46 16.38 3.20
N THR A 55 7.23 16.14 3.67
CA THR A 55 6.72 16.67 4.92
C THR A 55 6.20 15.50 5.77
N PRO A 56 7.10 14.70 6.39
CA PRO A 56 6.71 13.55 7.19
C PRO A 56 5.92 13.98 8.42
N VAL A 57 4.73 13.41 8.54
CA VAL A 57 3.91 13.53 9.74
C VAL A 57 4.46 12.60 10.81
N HIS A 58 4.59 13.09 12.04
CA HIS A 58 5.13 12.32 13.14
C HIS A 58 4.20 12.23 14.36
N LYS A 59 3.09 12.98 14.38
CA LYS A 59 2.13 12.95 15.47
C LYS A 59 0.73 13.36 15.03
N ILE A 60 -0.30 12.72 15.60
CA ILE A 60 -1.68 13.17 15.53
C ILE A 60 -1.98 14.05 16.72
N ILE A 61 -2.59 15.21 16.49
CA ILE A 61 -3.02 16.11 17.54
C ILE A 61 -4.38 15.64 18.03
N MET A 62 -4.47 15.33 19.31
CA MET A 62 -5.69 14.88 19.97
C MET A 62 -6.20 15.96 20.95
N GLU A 63 -7.47 16.32 20.87
CA GLU A 63 -8.15 17.20 21.82
C GLU A 63 -9.50 16.56 22.16
N ASP A 64 -9.81 16.43 23.43
CA ASP A 64 -11.06 15.84 23.94
C ASP A 64 -11.43 14.51 23.30
N GLY A 65 -10.43 13.64 23.04
CA GLY A 65 -10.62 12.33 22.42
C GLY A 65 -10.85 12.36 20.92
N ARG A 66 -10.67 13.49 20.26
CA ARG A 66 -10.80 13.66 18.80
C ARG A 66 -9.47 14.02 18.16
N ALA A 67 -9.21 13.46 16.99
CA ALA A 67 -8.12 13.91 16.15
C ALA A 67 -8.49 15.25 15.48
N VAL A 68 -7.72 16.29 15.77
CA VAL A 68 -7.98 17.67 15.31
C VAL A 68 -6.88 18.22 14.41
N GLY A 69 -5.87 17.38 14.08
CA GLY A 69 -4.78 17.80 13.23
C GLY A 69 -3.59 16.85 13.31
N VAL A 70 -2.50 17.28 12.73
CA VAL A 70 -1.23 16.56 12.73
C VAL A 70 -0.06 17.50 12.92
N LEU A 71 1.05 16.98 13.46
CA LEU A 71 2.35 17.62 13.45
C LEU A 71 3.23 16.93 12.42
N ALA A 72 3.89 17.73 11.62
CA ALA A 72 4.81 17.30 10.58
C ALA A 72 6.11 18.11 10.66
N LYS A 73 7.13 17.65 9.96
CA LYS A 73 8.35 18.44 9.75
C LYS A 73 8.54 18.68 8.28
N ASP A 74 8.93 19.87 7.92
CA ASP A 74 9.33 20.14 6.55
C ASP A 74 10.75 19.63 6.25
N LYS A 75 11.20 19.86 5.02
CA LYS A 75 12.55 19.49 4.56
C LYS A 75 13.67 20.22 5.33
N ASP A 76 13.40 21.37 5.94
CA ASP A 76 14.35 22.18 6.70
C ASP A 76 14.33 21.83 8.21
N GLY A 77 13.41 20.90 8.59
CA GLY A 77 13.24 20.42 9.96
C GLY A 77 12.32 21.29 10.82
N GLU A 78 11.70 22.32 10.23
CA GLU A 78 10.75 23.17 10.92
C GLU A 78 9.43 22.42 11.15
N GLU A 79 8.85 22.62 12.32
CA GLU A 79 7.60 21.96 12.68
C GLU A 79 6.41 22.67 12.05
N ILE A 80 5.57 21.90 11.37
CA ILE A 80 4.30 22.33 10.79
C ILE A 80 3.16 21.73 11.58
N GLU A 81 2.26 22.58 12.06
CA GLU A 81 1.01 22.17 12.65
C GLU A 81 -0.11 22.36 11.62
N ALA A 82 -0.74 21.26 11.21
CA ALA A 82 -1.90 21.30 10.33
C ALA A 82 -3.18 20.90 11.08
N ARG A 83 -4.11 21.84 11.21
CA ARG A 83 -5.40 21.63 11.86
C ARG A 83 -6.49 21.24 10.87
N ALA A 84 -7.34 20.29 11.27
CA ALA A 84 -8.43 19.80 10.43
C ALA A 84 -9.59 19.27 11.30
N ASN A 85 -10.77 19.23 10.70
CA ASN A 85 -11.95 18.62 11.33
C ASN A 85 -11.88 17.09 11.38
N SER A 86 -11.06 16.47 10.51
CA SER A 86 -10.84 15.03 10.44
C SER A 86 -9.46 14.74 9.91
N VAL A 87 -8.86 13.65 10.35
CA VAL A 87 -7.57 13.14 9.90
C VAL A 87 -7.77 11.75 9.29
N ILE A 88 -7.29 11.56 8.08
CA ILE A 88 -7.31 10.26 7.39
C ILE A 88 -5.87 9.73 7.32
N LEU A 89 -5.63 8.56 7.90
CA LEU A 89 -4.36 7.86 7.78
C LEU A 89 -4.41 6.92 6.57
N ALA A 90 -3.59 7.21 5.57
CA ALA A 90 -3.46 6.40 4.36
C ALA A 90 -1.98 6.08 4.08
N THR A 91 -1.21 5.85 5.13
CA THR A 91 0.25 5.71 5.12
C THR A 91 0.74 4.31 4.80
N GLY A 92 -0.19 3.37 4.60
CA GLY A 92 0.14 1.96 4.35
C GLY A 92 0.62 1.22 5.60
N GLY A 93 1.29 0.10 5.38
CA GLY A 93 1.75 -0.80 6.43
C GLY A 93 3.22 -0.57 6.85
N PHE A 94 3.86 -1.64 7.30
CA PHE A 94 5.22 -1.62 7.84
C PHE A 94 6.18 -2.60 7.14
N GLY A 95 5.91 -2.95 5.90
CA GLY A 95 6.68 -3.95 5.15
C GLY A 95 8.17 -3.62 4.95
N ASP A 96 8.56 -2.36 5.08
CA ASP A 96 9.96 -1.91 5.01
C ASP A 96 10.56 -1.60 6.40
N ASN A 97 10.02 -2.23 7.45
CA ASN A 97 10.50 -2.08 8.82
C ASN A 97 10.77 -3.44 9.46
N PRO A 98 11.99 -3.99 9.30
CA PRO A 98 12.34 -5.31 9.85
C PRO A 98 12.12 -5.45 11.36
N ALA A 99 12.34 -4.38 12.12
CA ALA A 99 12.15 -4.39 13.57
C ALA A 99 10.66 -4.55 13.92
N MET A 100 9.81 -3.76 13.27
CA MET A 100 8.36 -3.82 13.49
C MET A 100 7.78 -5.13 12.97
N ILE A 101 8.27 -5.66 11.85
CA ILE A 101 7.87 -6.98 11.36
C ILE A 101 8.15 -8.05 12.43
N LYS A 102 9.35 -8.05 12.99
CA LYS A 102 9.70 -9.02 14.04
C LYS A 102 8.86 -8.85 15.30
N GLU A 103 8.64 -7.62 15.73
CA GLU A 103 7.86 -7.27 16.91
C GLU A 103 6.39 -7.72 16.78
N GLU A 104 5.77 -7.41 15.64
CA GLU A 104 4.33 -7.60 15.45
C GLU A 104 3.96 -9.01 14.95
N THR A 105 4.87 -9.68 14.24
CA THR A 105 4.54 -10.96 13.57
C THR A 105 5.43 -12.12 13.99
N GLY A 106 6.56 -11.84 14.63
CA GLY A 106 7.57 -12.84 14.97
C GLY A 106 8.45 -13.27 13.79
N TYR A 107 8.19 -12.80 12.56
CA TYR A 107 9.02 -13.14 11.41
C TYR A 107 10.37 -12.43 11.43
N GLU A 108 11.40 -13.14 11.01
CA GLU A 108 12.74 -12.57 10.87
C GLU A 108 13.07 -12.28 9.41
N PHE A 109 13.29 -11.01 9.15
CA PHE A 109 13.63 -10.51 7.83
C PHE A 109 14.99 -11.06 7.34
N GLY A 110 15.02 -11.58 6.12
CA GLY A 110 16.21 -12.24 5.56
C GLY A 110 16.43 -13.68 6.03
N LYS A 111 15.56 -14.21 6.92
CA LYS A 111 15.59 -15.62 7.35
C LYS A 111 14.29 -16.34 7.05
N THR A 112 13.18 -15.86 7.63
CA THR A 112 11.85 -16.45 7.46
C THR A 112 11.03 -15.77 6.39
N ILE A 113 11.30 -14.49 6.13
CA ILE A 113 10.70 -13.71 5.06
C ILE A 113 11.75 -12.86 4.35
N PHE A 114 11.47 -12.51 3.10
CA PHE A 114 12.30 -11.67 2.26
C PHE A 114 11.55 -10.44 1.78
N ASN A 115 12.29 -9.39 1.44
CA ASN A 115 11.70 -8.10 1.13
C ASN A 115 11.03 -8.07 -0.25
N PHE A 116 9.73 -7.82 -0.25
CA PHE A 116 8.98 -7.38 -1.41
C PHE A 116 8.15 -6.13 -1.05
N ALA A 117 8.72 -5.27 -0.24
CA ALA A 117 8.03 -4.09 0.27
C ALA A 117 8.27 -2.86 -0.61
N ILE A 118 7.32 -1.95 -0.57
CA ILE A 118 7.51 -0.61 -1.09
C ILE A 118 8.46 0.13 -0.13
N PRO A 119 9.59 0.68 -0.61
CA PRO A 119 10.51 1.44 0.22
C PRO A 119 9.81 2.58 0.96
N GLY A 120 10.14 2.77 2.23
CA GLY A 120 9.57 3.82 3.06
C GLY A 120 8.31 3.42 3.85
N MET A 121 7.78 2.22 3.68
CA MET A 121 6.65 1.70 4.45
C MET A 121 7.10 1.29 5.86
N LYS A 122 7.28 2.27 6.75
CA LYS A 122 7.87 2.08 8.09
C LYS A 122 6.87 1.85 9.22
N GLY A 123 5.56 1.95 8.93
CA GLY A 123 4.51 1.79 9.94
C GLY A 123 4.23 3.03 10.79
N ASP A 124 4.67 4.18 10.35
CA ASP A 124 4.55 5.42 11.13
C ASP A 124 3.10 5.79 11.43
N GLY A 125 2.20 5.63 10.44
CA GLY A 125 0.78 5.88 10.65
C GLY A 125 0.13 4.92 11.64
N LEU A 126 0.53 3.65 11.64
CA LEU A 126 0.04 2.68 12.63
C LEU A 126 0.47 3.07 14.04
N ARG A 127 1.74 3.44 14.22
CA ARG A 127 2.24 3.90 15.53
C ARG A 127 1.51 5.14 16.00
N MET A 128 1.35 6.13 15.13
CA MET A 128 0.60 7.35 15.44
C MET A 128 -0.86 7.05 15.80
N ALA A 129 -1.50 6.10 15.11
CA ALA A 129 -2.86 5.68 15.43
C ALA A 129 -2.95 5.06 16.83
N TRP A 130 -2.03 4.16 17.18
CA TRP A 130 -1.97 3.55 18.51
C TRP A 130 -1.69 4.57 19.60
N GLU A 131 -0.76 5.49 19.38
CA GLU A 131 -0.47 6.60 20.28
C GLU A 131 -1.68 7.53 20.47
N ALA A 132 -2.50 7.68 19.44
CA ALA A 132 -3.75 8.42 19.50
C ALA A 132 -4.91 7.65 20.16
N GLY A 133 -4.67 6.41 20.61
CA GLY A 133 -5.64 5.59 21.32
C GLY A 133 -6.41 4.59 20.46
N ALA A 134 -6.01 4.36 19.21
CA ALA A 134 -6.60 3.31 18.39
C ALA A 134 -6.31 1.92 18.98
N GLY A 135 -7.28 1.02 18.87
CA GLY A 135 -7.09 -0.39 19.24
C GLY A 135 -6.00 -1.04 18.40
N LYS A 136 -5.20 -1.87 19.05
CA LYS A 136 -4.15 -2.66 18.39
C LYS A 136 -4.66 -4.08 18.19
N GLU A 137 -4.99 -4.42 16.95
CA GLU A 137 -5.29 -5.79 16.55
C GLU A 137 -4.00 -6.54 16.17
N PRO A 138 -3.97 -7.88 16.30
CA PRO A 138 -2.83 -8.66 15.85
C PRO A 138 -2.52 -8.39 14.37
N CYS A 139 -1.31 -7.97 14.11
CA CYS A 139 -0.86 -7.73 12.74
C CYS A 139 -0.50 -9.05 12.07
N THR A 140 -0.91 -9.21 10.84
CA THR A 140 -0.48 -10.29 9.96
C THR A 140 0.20 -9.71 8.74
N MET A 141 1.02 -10.50 8.07
CA MET A 141 1.61 -10.14 6.80
C MET A 141 1.03 -11.03 5.72
N GLU A 142 0.67 -10.45 4.59
CA GLU A 142 0.43 -11.21 3.39
C GLU A 142 1.79 -11.75 2.92
N LEU A 143 1.93 -13.06 2.93
CA LEU A 143 3.14 -13.72 2.50
C LEU A 143 3.01 -14.08 1.04
N MET A 144 3.77 -13.40 0.21
CA MET A 144 3.95 -13.78 -1.17
C MET A 144 5.08 -14.84 -1.24
N TYR A 145 4.91 -15.80 -2.14
CA TYR A 145 5.96 -16.80 -2.38
C TYR A 145 7.20 -16.14 -2.98
N GLN A 146 8.36 -16.64 -2.60
CA GLN A 146 9.62 -16.24 -3.21
C GLN A 146 9.79 -16.94 -4.57
N LEU A 147 10.08 -16.15 -5.58
CA LEU A 147 10.46 -16.65 -6.88
C LEU A 147 11.99 -16.83 -6.98
N PRO A 148 12.46 -17.82 -7.74
CA PRO A 148 13.85 -17.85 -8.15
C PRO A 148 14.26 -16.56 -8.85
N ASP A 149 15.47 -16.10 -8.63
CA ASP A 149 16.00 -14.81 -9.12
C ASP A 149 15.87 -14.58 -10.64
N ASN A 150 15.70 -15.66 -11.39
CA ASN A 150 15.59 -15.65 -12.85
C ASN A 150 14.15 -15.73 -13.36
N MET A 151 13.14 -15.78 -12.48
CA MET A 151 11.73 -15.81 -12.89
C MET A 151 11.10 -14.44 -12.89
N ASN A 152 10.38 -14.14 -13.97
CA ASN A 152 9.59 -12.94 -14.05
C ASN A 152 8.31 -13.10 -13.21
N HIS A 153 8.14 -12.24 -12.21
CA HIS A 153 6.96 -12.23 -11.34
C HIS A 153 5.64 -12.21 -12.11
N PHE A 154 5.59 -11.54 -13.27
CA PHE A 154 4.37 -11.48 -14.09
C PHE A 154 3.96 -12.82 -14.69
N ILE A 155 4.90 -13.72 -14.95
CA ILE A 155 4.59 -15.05 -15.49
C ILE A 155 3.87 -15.88 -14.43
N LEU A 156 4.26 -15.72 -13.17
CA LEU A 156 3.61 -16.42 -12.07
C LEU A 156 2.26 -15.84 -11.72
N ASP A 157 2.11 -14.52 -11.71
CA ASP A 157 0.79 -13.89 -11.56
C ASP A 157 -0.17 -14.40 -12.63
N GLY A 158 0.29 -14.55 -13.87
CA GLY A 158 -0.49 -15.17 -14.93
C GLY A 158 -0.88 -16.64 -14.67
N ALA A 159 -0.02 -17.39 -13.97
CA ALA A 159 -0.30 -18.78 -13.62
C ALA A 159 -1.32 -18.90 -12.47
N PHE A 160 -1.40 -17.91 -11.57
CA PHE A 160 -2.37 -17.91 -10.47
C PHE A 160 -3.76 -17.41 -10.87
N LEU A 161 -3.88 -16.70 -11.97
CA LEU A 161 -5.16 -16.21 -12.49
C LEU A 161 -6.05 -17.29 -13.11
N GLN A 162 -5.55 -18.51 -13.22
CA GLN A 162 -6.28 -19.63 -13.80
C GLN A 162 -6.38 -20.78 -12.78
N PRO A 163 -7.46 -21.57 -12.84
CA PRO A 163 -7.53 -22.80 -12.08
C PRO A 163 -6.40 -23.74 -12.54
N CYS A 164 -5.34 -23.83 -11.78
CA CYS A 164 -4.22 -24.69 -12.06
C CYS A 164 -3.98 -25.67 -10.92
N LEU A 165 -3.66 -26.92 -11.29
CA LEU A 165 -3.24 -27.94 -10.37
C LEU A 165 -1.69 -27.92 -10.32
N TRP A 166 -1.16 -27.66 -9.15
CA TRP A 166 0.28 -27.76 -8.91
C TRP A 166 0.65 -29.18 -8.53
N VAL A 167 1.52 -29.79 -9.31
CA VAL A 167 2.04 -31.12 -9.05
C VAL A 167 3.55 -31.08 -9.03
N ASN A 168 4.17 -31.84 -8.14
CA ASN A 168 5.60 -32.05 -8.21
C ASN A 168 5.91 -33.07 -9.33
N ARG A 169 7.16 -33.17 -9.68
CA ARG A 169 7.64 -33.94 -10.85
C ARG A 169 7.82 -35.43 -10.57
N ASN A 170 7.54 -35.89 -9.34
CA ASN A 170 7.75 -37.28 -8.91
C ASN A 170 6.47 -38.10 -9.09
#